data_d46dc8a26165a0d62908f5a2dad0d501
#
_entry.id   d46dc8a26165a0d62908f5a2dad0d501
#
_cell.length_a   1.000
_cell.length_b   1.000
_cell.length_c   1.000
_cell.angle_alpha   90.00
_cell.angle_beta   90.00
_cell.angle_gamma   90.00
#
_symmetry.space_group_name_H-M   'P 1'
#
loop_
_entity.id
_entity.type
_entity.pdbx_description
1 polymer ?
#
loop_
_entity_poly.entity_id
_entity_poly.type
_entity_poly.pdbx_seq_one_letter_code
_entity_poly.pdbx_strand_id
1 'polypeptide(L)'
;VLIILIYNLPQFFTSTSDLLSSPFVSGLIAMVLCESAFIAEIYRGGLMSVHKGQLEAAKSLNINYAGIQKRIIIPQAMRIALPALANEFIVIVKLTSLVSVISLGEILLVGQRLYTQNFKVIETLLAVSCYYIFIVTVFDRLVTALEKWLDTGSRKARGLSDHELALLQAQPPAPALQPARKYASDKHRVTLALEGICKRYGNKPVLKNINLAIKKGEVIAIIGPSGSGKTSLIRTMNGLESLDAGKILLDDQPFLHPTDNGRPTQHYYQQAEKIGMVFQGFYLFPHMTALENVMFAPLYHHTGAKDDILAQGLTLLKKVGLLEHAHKYPHQLSGGQQQRVAIARALAMTPSIMLFDEPTSALDPELVGDVLKVIENLANEGMTMVIVTHEMSFAFKISDRIVFMEEGEILAVGAPNDILHSTDERLVKFLHNQKSALTTLAL
;
A
#
# COMPACT_ATOMS: atom_id res chain seq x y z
N VAL A 1 -31.03 21.86 21.75
CA VAL A 1 -32.32 21.73 21.05
C VAL A 1 -32.69 20.25 20.90
N LEU A 2 -31.82 19.38 20.32
CA LEU A 2 -32.12 17.96 20.09
C LEU A 2 -32.46 17.19 21.37
N ILE A 3 -31.73 17.44 22.48
CA ILE A 3 -31.97 16.82 23.80
C ILE A 3 -33.39 17.12 24.29
N ILE A 4 -33.82 18.39 24.20
CA ILE A 4 -35.16 18.83 24.63
C ILE A 4 -36.22 18.22 23.72
N LEU A 5 -35.98 18.17 22.40
CA LEU A 5 -36.92 17.58 21.46
C LEU A 5 -37.15 16.09 21.74
N ILE A 6 -36.08 15.31 21.90
CA ILE A 6 -36.17 13.86 22.14
C ILE A 6 -36.83 13.58 23.49
N TYR A 7 -36.51 14.33 24.55
CA TYR A 7 -37.10 14.16 25.87
C TYR A 7 -38.62 14.47 25.88
N ASN A 8 -39.08 15.37 25.04
CA ASN A 8 -40.52 15.73 24.96
C ASN A 8 -41.27 14.93 23.88
N LEU A 9 -40.60 14.06 23.07
CA LEU A 9 -41.29 13.21 22.10
C LEU A 9 -42.44 12.38 22.64
N PRO A 10 -42.39 11.81 23.87
CA PRO A 10 -43.51 11.06 24.48
C PRO A 10 -44.79 11.86 24.63
N GLN A 11 -44.71 13.19 24.71
CA GLN A 11 -45.90 14.06 24.76
C GLN A 11 -46.71 14.06 23.47
N PHE A 12 -46.04 13.79 22.34
CA PHE A 12 -46.63 13.76 21.02
C PHE A 12 -46.92 12.35 20.51
N PHE A 13 -46.13 11.37 20.98
CA PHE A 13 -46.18 9.97 20.52
C PHE A 13 -46.19 9.03 21.72
N THR A 14 -47.36 8.59 22.13
CA THR A 14 -47.56 7.73 23.33
C THR A 14 -46.83 6.38 23.25
N SER A 15 -46.59 5.88 22.03
CA SER A 15 -45.82 4.63 21.80
C SER A 15 -44.34 4.73 22.20
N THR A 16 -43.82 5.93 22.41
CA THR A 16 -42.42 6.16 22.81
C THR A 16 -42.24 6.45 24.28
N SER A 17 -43.34 6.49 25.06
CA SER A 17 -43.35 6.92 26.45
C SER A 17 -42.47 6.07 27.38
N ASP A 18 -42.50 4.75 27.22
CA ASP A 18 -41.80 3.82 28.13
C ASP A 18 -40.27 3.90 28.00
N LEU A 19 -39.77 4.21 26.80
CA LEU A 19 -38.33 4.28 26.53
C LEU A 19 -37.76 5.69 26.78
N LEU A 20 -38.46 6.74 26.30
CA LEU A 20 -37.96 8.12 26.30
C LEU A 20 -38.33 8.94 27.50
N SER A 21 -39.17 8.43 28.40
CA SER A 21 -39.49 9.10 29.68
C SER A 21 -38.31 9.15 30.66
N SER A 22 -37.30 8.26 30.47
CA SER A 22 -36.07 8.31 31.26
C SER A 22 -35.13 9.42 30.73
N PRO A 23 -34.76 10.40 31.60
CA PRO A 23 -33.79 11.44 31.21
C PRO A 23 -32.44 10.87 30.72
N PHE A 24 -32.02 9.73 31.30
CA PHE A 24 -30.80 9.06 30.90
C PHE A 24 -30.87 8.54 29.44
N VAL A 25 -31.94 7.82 29.11
CA VAL A 25 -32.13 7.24 27.79
C VAL A 25 -32.29 8.33 26.74
N SER A 26 -33.09 9.33 26.98
CA SER A 26 -33.31 10.47 26.08
C SER A 26 -32.04 11.27 25.86
N GLY A 27 -31.27 11.55 26.91
CA GLY A 27 -29.99 12.23 26.86
C GLY A 27 -28.96 11.42 26.09
N LEU A 28 -28.88 10.10 26.34
CA LEU A 28 -27.97 9.19 25.63
C LEU A 28 -28.28 9.14 24.13
N ILE A 29 -29.55 8.94 23.76
CA ILE A 29 -29.93 8.91 22.32
C ILE A 29 -29.62 10.24 21.64
N ALA A 30 -29.93 11.36 22.31
CA ALA A 30 -29.67 12.69 21.74
C ALA A 30 -28.15 12.92 21.49
N MET A 31 -27.31 12.54 22.46
CA MET A 31 -25.87 12.66 22.34
C MET A 31 -25.31 11.70 21.26
N VAL A 32 -25.75 10.45 21.24
CA VAL A 32 -25.30 9.47 20.22
C VAL A 32 -25.67 9.94 18.81
N LEU A 33 -26.88 10.46 18.60
CA LEU A 33 -27.32 10.97 17.30
C LEU A 33 -26.50 12.21 16.87
N CYS A 34 -26.19 13.10 17.82
CA CYS A 34 -25.42 14.30 17.55
C CYS A 34 -23.97 13.96 17.19
N GLU A 35 -23.32 13.16 18.03
CA GLU A 35 -21.90 12.90 17.95
C GLU A 35 -21.53 11.82 16.93
N SER A 36 -22.47 10.93 16.58
CA SER A 36 -22.23 9.87 15.60
C SER A 36 -21.78 10.41 14.22
N ALA A 37 -22.33 11.55 13.81
CA ALA A 37 -21.95 12.18 12.55
C ALA A 37 -20.49 12.69 12.57
N PHE A 38 -20.07 13.33 13.67
CA PHE A 38 -18.70 13.81 13.84
C PHE A 38 -17.71 12.66 13.93
N ILE A 39 -18.01 11.65 14.73
CA ILE A 39 -17.18 10.44 14.86
C ILE A 39 -17.07 9.71 13.50
N ALA A 40 -18.17 9.58 12.75
CA ALA A 40 -18.16 8.96 11.44
C ALA A 40 -17.25 9.73 10.46
N GLU A 41 -17.28 11.07 10.50
CA GLU A 41 -16.44 11.92 9.66
C GLU A 41 -14.95 11.80 10.03
N ILE A 42 -14.63 11.70 11.31
CA ILE A 42 -13.25 11.44 11.78
C ILE A 42 -12.73 10.10 11.24
N TYR A 43 -13.53 9.03 11.35
CA TYR A 43 -13.16 7.73 10.78
C TYR A 43 -13.03 7.77 9.27
N ARG A 44 -13.94 8.46 8.57
CA ARG A 44 -13.88 8.63 7.12
C ARG A 44 -12.59 9.35 6.71
N GLY A 45 -12.22 10.43 7.40
CA GLY A 45 -10.97 11.15 7.19
C GLY A 45 -9.74 10.25 7.39
N GLY A 46 -9.70 9.48 8.47
CA GLY A 46 -8.64 8.51 8.74
C GLY A 46 -8.52 7.43 7.65
N LEU A 47 -9.64 6.87 7.18
CA LEU A 47 -9.64 5.88 6.11
C LEU A 47 -9.20 6.45 4.77
N MET A 48 -9.63 7.68 4.43
CA MET A 48 -9.26 8.34 3.17
C MET A 48 -7.80 8.82 3.14
N SER A 49 -7.15 8.96 4.28
CA SER A 49 -5.74 9.35 4.36
C SER A 49 -4.77 8.27 3.89
N VAL A 50 -5.22 7.00 3.85
CA VAL A 50 -4.39 5.89 3.39
C VAL A 50 -4.23 5.95 1.87
N HIS A 51 -2.99 6.05 1.39
CA HIS A 51 -2.69 6.20 -0.03
C HIS A 51 -3.15 4.98 -0.84
N LYS A 52 -3.84 5.20 -1.97
CA LYS A 52 -4.38 4.13 -2.83
C LYS A 52 -3.31 3.13 -3.31
N GLY A 53 -2.08 3.58 -3.53
CA GLY A 53 -0.96 2.73 -3.92
C GLY A 53 -0.62 1.64 -2.89
N GLN A 54 -0.88 1.85 -1.60
CA GLN A 54 -0.71 0.80 -0.59
C GLN A 54 -1.76 -0.32 -0.74
N LEU A 55 -2.98 0.04 -1.14
CA LEU A 55 -4.01 -0.94 -1.49
C LEU A 55 -3.60 -1.77 -2.72
N GLU A 56 -3.03 -1.12 -3.73
CA GLU A 56 -2.53 -1.78 -4.94
C GLU A 56 -1.34 -2.69 -4.64
N ALA A 57 -0.38 -2.20 -3.83
CA ALA A 57 0.75 -3.01 -3.37
C ALA A 57 0.31 -4.23 -2.56
N ALA A 58 -0.71 -4.08 -1.71
CA ALA A 58 -1.25 -5.22 -0.97
C ALA A 58 -1.98 -6.22 -1.88
N LYS A 59 -2.72 -5.73 -2.88
CA LYS A 59 -3.36 -6.58 -3.88
C LYS A 59 -2.33 -7.34 -4.73
N SER A 60 -1.23 -6.69 -5.14
CA SER A 60 -0.15 -7.35 -5.89
C SER A 60 0.57 -8.43 -5.08
N LEU A 61 0.51 -8.37 -3.76
CA LEU A 61 0.96 -9.42 -2.84
C LEU A 61 -0.13 -10.48 -2.57
N ASN A 62 -1.22 -10.45 -3.32
CA ASN A 62 -2.33 -11.40 -3.23
C ASN A 62 -3.02 -11.44 -1.84
N ILE A 63 -3.03 -10.33 -1.12
CA ILE A 63 -3.71 -10.22 0.18
C ILE A 63 -5.19 -9.99 -0.06
N ASN A 64 -6.04 -10.80 0.58
CA ASN A 64 -7.48 -10.66 0.46
C ASN A 64 -8.00 -9.36 1.09
N TYR A 65 -9.21 -8.93 0.72
CA TYR A 65 -9.79 -7.68 1.17
C TYR A 65 -9.82 -7.53 2.70
N ALA A 66 -10.20 -8.58 3.42
CA ALA A 66 -10.25 -8.55 4.88
C ALA A 66 -8.85 -8.41 5.50
N GLY A 67 -7.84 -9.06 4.93
CA GLY A 67 -6.44 -8.93 5.32
C GLY A 67 -5.91 -7.51 5.10
N ILE A 68 -6.22 -6.92 3.94
CA ILE A 68 -5.87 -5.52 3.62
C ILE A 68 -6.48 -4.57 4.65
N GLN A 69 -7.79 -4.70 4.92
CA GLN A 69 -8.46 -3.85 5.90
C GLN A 69 -7.84 -4.00 7.30
N LYS A 70 -7.73 -5.22 7.80
CA LYS A 70 -7.31 -5.49 9.18
C LYS A 70 -5.84 -5.19 9.45
N ARG A 71 -4.95 -5.47 8.47
CA ARG A 71 -3.50 -5.42 8.70
C ARG A 71 -2.82 -4.17 8.11
N ILE A 72 -3.46 -3.48 7.17
CA ILE A 72 -2.85 -2.33 6.47
C ILE A 72 -3.65 -1.06 6.69
N ILE A 73 -4.95 -1.04 6.33
CA ILE A 73 -5.74 0.19 6.31
C ILE A 73 -6.12 0.61 7.72
N ILE A 74 -6.79 -0.26 8.49
CA ILE A 74 -7.31 0.09 9.82
C ILE A 74 -6.19 0.55 10.77
N PRO A 75 -5.02 -0.13 10.88
CA PRO A 75 -3.95 0.34 11.77
C PRO A 75 -3.42 1.73 11.43
N GLN A 76 -3.40 2.11 10.16
CA GLN A 76 -2.97 3.44 9.72
C GLN A 76 -4.07 4.48 9.94
N ALA A 77 -5.30 4.17 9.51
CA ALA A 77 -6.46 5.04 9.69
C ALA A 77 -6.69 5.39 11.16
N MET A 78 -6.58 4.40 12.07
CA MET A 78 -6.72 4.61 13.50
C MET A 78 -5.66 5.54 14.08
N ARG A 79 -4.41 5.45 13.62
CA ARG A 79 -3.36 6.38 14.09
C ARG A 79 -3.65 7.83 13.74
N ILE A 80 -4.22 8.06 12.55
CA ILE A 80 -4.57 9.41 12.09
C ILE A 80 -5.86 9.91 12.75
N ALA A 81 -6.83 9.00 12.97
CA ALA A 81 -8.10 9.33 13.60
C ALA A 81 -7.99 9.56 15.13
N LEU A 82 -7.04 8.90 15.81
CA LEU A 82 -6.95 8.89 17.26
C LEU A 82 -6.86 10.28 17.91
N PRO A 83 -6.01 11.23 17.45
CA PRO A 83 -5.97 12.57 18.02
C PRO A 83 -7.31 13.32 17.89
N ALA A 84 -7.97 13.18 16.74
CA ALA A 84 -9.28 13.79 16.51
C ALA A 84 -10.37 13.17 17.38
N LEU A 85 -10.36 11.83 17.55
CA LEU A 85 -11.27 11.11 18.46
C LEU A 85 -11.07 11.53 19.93
N ALA A 86 -9.81 11.77 20.31
CA ALA A 86 -9.49 12.26 21.66
C ALA A 86 -10.08 13.65 21.92
N ASN A 87 -9.92 14.55 20.97
CA ASN A 87 -10.51 15.89 21.06
C ASN A 87 -12.04 15.82 21.11
N GLU A 88 -12.65 14.96 20.28
CA GLU A 88 -14.10 14.75 20.29
C GLU A 88 -14.60 14.21 21.63
N PHE A 89 -13.88 13.28 22.24
CA PHE A 89 -14.23 12.80 23.59
C PHE A 89 -14.21 13.93 24.63
N ILE A 90 -13.24 14.84 24.58
CA ILE A 90 -13.20 16.01 25.47
C ILE A 90 -14.43 16.90 25.25
N VAL A 91 -14.86 17.07 23.99
CA VAL A 91 -16.09 17.80 23.64
C VAL A 91 -17.30 17.08 24.23
N ILE A 92 -17.42 15.77 24.07
CA ILE A 92 -18.53 14.96 24.62
C ILE A 92 -18.59 15.11 26.15
N VAL A 93 -17.46 15.03 26.86
CA VAL A 93 -17.42 15.23 28.31
C VAL A 93 -17.99 16.59 28.72
N LYS A 94 -17.66 17.65 27.97
CA LYS A 94 -18.22 18.99 28.22
C LYS A 94 -19.72 19.05 27.90
N LEU A 95 -20.16 18.40 26.84
CA LEU A 95 -21.56 18.35 26.40
C LEU A 95 -22.46 17.59 27.37
N THR A 96 -21.90 16.69 28.21
CA THR A 96 -22.69 16.01 29.26
C THR A 96 -23.37 17.01 30.23
N SER A 97 -22.77 18.19 30.42
CA SER A 97 -23.38 19.23 31.24
C SER A 97 -24.72 19.76 30.68
N LEU A 98 -24.95 19.66 29.36
CA LEU A 98 -26.19 20.08 28.72
C LEU A 98 -27.37 19.16 29.05
N VAL A 99 -27.10 17.92 29.45
CA VAL A 99 -28.14 16.95 29.83
C VAL A 99 -28.78 17.29 31.19
N SER A 100 -28.16 18.18 31.97
CA SER A 100 -28.72 18.75 33.17
C SER A 100 -30.10 19.42 32.94
N VAL A 101 -30.31 19.98 31.74
CA VAL A 101 -31.57 20.65 31.33
C VAL A 101 -32.78 19.71 31.36
N ILE A 102 -32.57 18.41 31.15
CA ILE A 102 -33.61 17.37 31.24
C ILE A 102 -33.61 16.66 32.62
N SER A 103 -33.05 17.32 33.63
CA SER A 103 -33.00 16.84 35.02
C SER A 103 -32.18 15.55 35.23
N LEU A 104 -31.28 15.19 34.32
CA LEU A 104 -30.32 14.10 34.52
C LEU A 104 -29.29 14.51 35.58
N GLY A 105 -29.13 13.67 36.62
CA GLY A 105 -28.17 13.90 37.71
C GLY A 105 -26.73 13.72 37.24
N GLU A 106 -26.15 14.76 36.64
CA GLU A 106 -24.75 14.85 36.25
C GLU A 106 -23.99 15.84 37.18
N ILE A 107 -22.68 16.01 36.99
CA ILE A 107 -21.82 16.77 37.91
C ILE A 107 -22.33 18.21 38.13
N LEU A 108 -22.73 18.92 37.06
CA LEU A 108 -23.21 20.28 37.14
C LEU A 108 -24.57 20.35 37.91
N LEU A 109 -25.52 19.46 37.59
CA LEU A 109 -26.83 19.45 38.27
C LEU A 109 -26.69 19.09 39.73
N VAL A 110 -25.79 18.15 40.08
CA VAL A 110 -25.49 17.86 41.50
C VAL A 110 -24.91 19.08 42.20
N GLY A 111 -23.97 19.78 41.57
CA GLY A 111 -23.45 21.04 42.05
C GLY A 111 -24.52 22.10 42.24
N GLN A 112 -25.45 22.25 41.28
CA GLN A 112 -26.58 23.17 41.39
C GLN A 112 -27.49 22.86 42.60
N ARG A 113 -27.81 21.60 42.84
CA ARG A 113 -28.60 21.16 44.02
C ARG A 113 -27.87 21.44 45.31
N LEU A 114 -26.56 21.24 45.38
CA LEU A 114 -25.75 21.51 46.55
C LEU A 114 -25.70 23.00 46.91
N TYR A 115 -25.45 23.88 45.94
CA TYR A 115 -25.38 25.31 46.24
C TYR A 115 -26.77 25.92 46.56
N THR A 116 -27.87 25.36 46.07
CA THR A 116 -29.22 25.78 46.44
C THR A 116 -29.58 25.39 47.91
N GLN A 117 -28.93 24.36 48.43
CA GLN A 117 -29.14 23.94 49.85
C GLN A 117 -28.22 24.68 50.82
N ASN A 118 -26.95 24.92 50.44
CA ASN A 118 -25.94 25.47 51.36
C ASN A 118 -25.61 26.94 51.11
N PHE A 119 -26.17 27.55 50.04
CA PHE A 119 -25.98 28.94 49.62
C PHE A 119 -24.51 29.30 49.28
N LYS A 120 -23.61 28.30 49.12
CA LYS A 120 -22.19 28.47 48.75
C LYS A 120 -21.99 28.28 47.25
N VAL A 121 -22.41 29.30 46.48
CA VAL A 121 -22.43 29.19 45.01
C VAL A 121 -21.03 29.11 44.43
N ILE A 122 -20.11 30.02 44.80
CA ILE A 122 -18.79 30.11 44.20
C ILE A 122 -17.95 28.88 44.54
N GLU A 123 -17.93 28.46 45.79
CA GLU A 123 -17.15 27.30 46.25
C GLU A 123 -17.62 26.01 45.56
N THR A 124 -18.92 25.84 45.40
CA THR A 124 -19.50 24.66 44.77
C THR A 124 -19.21 24.64 43.27
N LEU A 125 -19.34 25.77 42.56
CA LEU A 125 -19.02 25.86 41.15
C LEU A 125 -17.51 25.69 40.89
N LEU A 126 -16.64 26.19 41.78
CA LEU A 126 -15.20 25.91 41.70
C LEU A 126 -14.91 24.42 41.85
N ALA A 127 -15.56 23.74 42.81
CA ALA A 127 -15.39 22.30 42.96
C ALA A 127 -15.85 21.53 41.72
N VAL A 128 -17.02 21.86 41.14
CA VAL A 128 -17.50 21.29 39.88
C VAL A 128 -16.50 21.50 38.75
N SER A 129 -15.96 22.72 38.63
CA SER A 129 -14.93 23.02 37.59
C SER A 129 -13.66 22.20 37.80
N CYS A 130 -13.21 22.02 39.06
CA CYS A 130 -12.06 21.16 39.36
C CYS A 130 -12.28 19.70 38.94
N TYR A 131 -13.52 19.15 39.19
CA TYR A 131 -13.85 17.81 38.72
C TYR A 131 -13.79 17.68 37.20
N TYR A 132 -14.35 18.62 36.44
CA TYR A 132 -14.22 18.61 34.96
C TYR A 132 -12.78 18.71 34.48
N ILE A 133 -12.00 19.62 35.07
CA ILE A 133 -10.57 19.74 34.74
C ILE A 133 -9.82 18.45 35.05
N PHE A 134 -10.10 17.83 36.20
CA PHE A 134 -9.47 16.57 36.58
C PHE A 134 -9.79 15.44 35.57
N ILE A 135 -11.07 15.24 35.23
CA ILE A 135 -11.53 14.21 34.30
C ILE A 135 -10.86 14.43 32.93
N VAL A 136 -10.92 15.65 32.38
CA VAL A 136 -10.34 16.00 31.09
C VAL A 136 -8.82 15.79 31.11
N THR A 137 -8.13 16.23 32.18
CA THR A 137 -6.66 16.08 32.29
C THR A 137 -6.25 14.61 32.36
N VAL A 138 -6.94 13.78 33.13
CA VAL A 138 -6.65 12.34 33.22
C VAL A 138 -6.81 11.69 31.84
N PHE A 139 -7.91 12.01 31.16
CA PHE A 139 -8.19 11.46 29.84
C PHE A 139 -7.15 11.92 28.78
N ASP A 140 -6.81 13.20 28.75
CA ASP A 140 -5.78 13.76 27.87
C ASP A 140 -4.42 13.05 28.05
N ARG A 141 -4.05 12.79 29.32
CA ARG A 141 -2.80 12.04 29.61
C ARG A 141 -2.85 10.60 29.13
N LEU A 142 -4.00 9.94 29.27
CA LEU A 142 -4.19 8.57 28.77
C LEU A 142 -4.09 8.53 27.23
N VAL A 143 -4.75 9.47 26.56
CA VAL A 143 -4.69 9.56 25.10
C VAL A 143 -3.28 9.88 24.61
N THR A 144 -2.61 10.87 25.22
CA THR A 144 -1.22 11.21 24.87
C THR A 144 -0.28 10.02 25.07
N ALA A 145 -0.48 9.22 26.13
CA ALA A 145 0.29 7.99 26.32
C ALA A 145 0.01 6.95 25.23
N LEU A 146 -1.26 6.80 24.82
CA LEU A 146 -1.67 5.89 23.75
C LEU A 146 -1.14 6.34 22.39
N GLU A 147 -1.18 7.64 22.08
CA GLU A 147 -0.59 8.23 20.88
C GLU A 147 0.91 7.95 20.79
N LYS A 148 1.66 8.20 21.87
CA LYS A 148 3.09 7.89 21.94
C LYS A 148 3.39 6.40 21.74
N TRP A 149 2.54 5.53 22.27
CA TRP A 149 2.68 4.09 22.09
C TRP A 149 2.42 3.64 20.64
N LEU A 150 1.46 4.28 19.98
CA LEU A 150 1.13 4.02 18.57
C LEU A 150 2.07 4.74 17.59
N ASP A 151 2.74 5.81 18.01
CA ASP A 151 3.63 6.58 17.15
C ASP A 151 4.87 5.76 16.76
N THR A 152 5.01 5.49 15.47
CA THR A 152 6.19 4.86 14.89
C THR A 152 7.27 5.87 14.50
N GLY A 153 6.91 7.16 14.38
CA GLY A 153 7.82 8.22 13.99
C GLY A 153 8.91 8.48 15.03
N SER A 154 8.58 8.30 16.32
CA SER A 154 9.50 8.48 17.44
C SER A 154 10.35 7.23 17.75
N ARG A 155 10.05 6.09 17.14
CA ARG A 155 10.78 4.84 17.41
C ARG A 155 12.16 4.88 16.77
N LYS A 156 13.20 4.70 17.61
CA LYS A 156 14.58 4.52 17.11
C LYS A 156 14.71 3.14 16.46
N ALA A 157 15.38 3.09 15.31
CA ALA A 157 15.75 1.83 14.68
C ALA A 157 16.69 1.07 15.64
N ARG A 158 16.45 -0.22 15.82
CA ARG A 158 17.35 -1.11 16.56
C ARG A 158 18.36 -1.74 15.60
N GLY A 159 19.52 -2.17 16.12
CA GLY A 159 20.43 -3.06 15.40
C GLY A 159 19.86 -4.48 15.25
N LEU A 160 20.54 -5.31 14.48
CA LEU A 160 20.23 -6.74 14.37
C LEU A 160 20.47 -7.44 15.71
N SER A 161 19.58 -8.33 16.09
CA SER A 161 19.73 -9.16 17.29
C SER A 161 20.70 -10.34 17.04
N ASP A 162 21.24 -10.91 18.10
CA ASP A 162 22.12 -12.10 18.01
C ASP A 162 21.42 -13.27 17.31
N HIS A 163 20.12 -13.46 17.52
CA HIS A 163 19.33 -14.48 16.84
C HIS A 163 19.25 -14.23 15.32
N GLU A 164 19.03 -12.99 14.90
CA GLU A 164 18.99 -12.59 13.49
C GLU A 164 20.37 -12.78 12.82
N LEU A 165 21.45 -12.46 13.52
CA LEU A 165 22.82 -12.69 13.06
C LEU A 165 23.13 -14.19 12.93
N ALA A 166 22.70 -15.00 13.89
CA ALA A 166 22.87 -16.44 13.84
C ALA A 166 22.12 -17.09 12.67
N LEU A 167 20.89 -16.65 12.40
CA LEU A 167 20.10 -17.11 11.25
C LEU A 167 20.77 -16.77 9.92
N LEU A 168 21.35 -15.56 9.79
CA LEU A 168 22.11 -15.17 8.58
C LEU A 168 23.37 -16.00 8.37
N GLN A 169 24.05 -16.39 9.45
CA GLN A 169 25.27 -17.23 9.39
C GLN A 169 24.93 -18.69 9.07
N ALA A 170 23.78 -19.19 9.54
CA ALA A 170 23.34 -20.55 9.29
C ALA A 170 22.87 -20.78 7.84
N GLN A 171 22.60 -19.73 7.07
CA GLN A 171 22.24 -19.89 5.66
C GLN A 171 23.49 -20.24 4.83
N PRO A 172 23.39 -21.19 3.90
CA PRO A 172 24.46 -21.44 2.96
C PRO A 172 24.80 -20.15 2.22
N PRO A 173 26.08 -19.86 1.93
CA PRO A 173 26.44 -18.68 1.16
C PRO A 173 25.61 -18.70 -0.12
N ALA A 174 24.97 -17.56 -0.42
CA ALA A 174 24.24 -17.41 -1.67
C ALA A 174 25.15 -17.91 -2.80
N PRO A 175 24.66 -18.79 -3.70
CA PRO A 175 25.51 -19.33 -4.75
C PRO A 175 26.22 -18.16 -5.41
N ALA A 176 27.55 -18.21 -5.43
CA ALA A 176 28.37 -17.18 -6.05
C ALA A 176 27.76 -16.88 -7.43
N LEU A 177 27.56 -15.61 -7.74
CA LEU A 177 27.06 -15.11 -9.01
C LEU A 177 27.81 -15.87 -10.14
N GLN A 178 27.34 -17.05 -10.48
CA GLN A 178 27.76 -17.67 -11.72
C GLN A 178 27.23 -16.77 -12.81
N PRO A 179 28.04 -16.42 -13.83
CA PRO A 179 27.55 -15.66 -14.96
C PRO A 179 26.43 -16.50 -15.60
N ALA A 180 25.20 -16.20 -15.22
CA ALA A 180 24.04 -17.08 -15.34
C ALA A 180 23.39 -16.99 -16.71
N ARG A 181 24.12 -16.67 -17.77
CA ARG A 181 23.68 -16.94 -19.13
C ARG A 181 23.64 -18.44 -19.51
N LYS A 182 23.63 -19.35 -18.52
CA LYS A 182 23.45 -20.81 -18.70
C LYS A 182 22.02 -21.32 -18.45
N TYR A 183 20.99 -20.50 -18.53
CA TYR A 183 19.62 -21.02 -18.69
C TYR A 183 19.32 -21.38 -20.16
N ALA A 184 20.31 -21.99 -20.83
CA ALA A 184 20.21 -22.29 -22.25
C ALA A 184 19.24 -23.44 -22.61
N SER A 185 18.72 -24.20 -21.63
CA SER A 185 17.84 -25.33 -21.93
C SER A 185 16.33 -25.02 -21.87
N ASP A 186 15.89 -23.93 -21.22
CA ASP A 186 14.47 -23.64 -21.02
C ASP A 186 14.00 -22.33 -21.70
N LYS A 187 14.83 -21.70 -22.55
CA LYS A 187 14.52 -20.44 -23.24
C LYS A 187 13.33 -20.51 -24.21
N HIS A 188 12.79 -21.71 -24.47
CA HIS A 188 11.62 -21.88 -25.32
C HIS A 188 10.29 -21.86 -24.55
N ARG A 189 10.33 -22.02 -23.21
CA ARG A 189 9.11 -22.04 -22.39
C ARG A 189 8.62 -20.61 -22.19
N VAL A 190 7.37 -20.36 -22.56
CA VAL A 190 6.68 -19.11 -22.33
C VAL A 190 6.23 -19.07 -20.86
N THR A 191 6.66 -18.04 -20.10
CA THR A 191 6.24 -17.82 -18.73
C THR A 191 4.95 -17.03 -18.69
N LEU A 192 4.81 -15.98 -19.50
CA LEU A 192 3.59 -15.16 -19.56
C LEU A 192 3.25 -14.89 -21.02
N ALA A 193 2.02 -15.19 -21.42
CA ALA A 193 1.49 -14.90 -22.75
C ALA A 193 0.24 -14.01 -22.68
N LEU A 194 0.26 -12.94 -23.45
CA LEU A 194 -0.84 -12.01 -23.67
C LEU A 194 -1.42 -12.28 -25.06
N GLU A 195 -2.69 -12.57 -25.17
CA GLU A 195 -3.37 -12.87 -26.41
C GLU A 195 -4.58 -11.95 -26.61
N GLY A 196 -4.48 -11.03 -27.57
CA GLY A 196 -5.58 -10.15 -27.96
C GLY A 196 -6.03 -9.17 -26.86
N ILE A 197 -5.14 -8.71 -25.99
CA ILE A 197 -5.50 -7.89 -24.83
C ILE A 197 -6.07 -6.54 -25.25
N CYS A 198 -7.29 -6.24 -24.81
CA CYS A 198 -7.93 -4.94 -24.93
C CYS A 198 -8.33 -4.40 -23.56
N LYS A 199 -8.17 -3.08 -23.39
CA LYS A 199 -8.57 -2.34 -22.20
C LYS A 199 -9.16 -0.99 -22.54
N ARG A 200 -10.26 -0.63 -21.89
CA ARG A 200 -10.94 0.68 -22.04
C ARG A 200 -11.18 1.29 -20.66
N TYR A 201 -11.14 2.61 -20.58
CA TYR A 201 -11.62 3.39 -19.44
C TYR A 201 -12.80 4.25 -19.91
N GLY A 202 -13.99 3.85 -19.54
CA GLY A 202 -15.21 4.38 -20.15
C GLY A 202 -15.22 4.13 -21.66
N ASN A 203 -15.33 5.19 -22.46
CA ASN A 203 -15.33 5.09 -23.92
C ASN A 203 -13.93 5.15 -24.56
N LYS A 204 -12.87 5.44 -23.78
CA LYS A 204 -11.52 5.60 -24.34
C LYS A 204 -10.79 4.26 -24.35
N PRO A 205 -10.42 3.71 -25.54
CA PRO A 205 -9.56 2.54 -25.62
C PRO A 205 -8.13 2.93 -25.21
N VAL A 206 -7.49 2.12 -24.35
CA VAL A 206 -6.14 2.34 -23.84
C VAL A 206 -5.20 1.22 -24.28
N LEU A 207 -5.68 -0.02 -24.36
CA LEU A 207 -4.95 -1.13 -24.96
C LEU A 207 -5.79 -1.71 -26.11
N LYS A 208 -5.15 -1.95 -27.24
CA LYS A 208 -5.81 -2.39 -28.47
C LYS A 208 -5.09 -3.63 -29.02
N ASN A 209 -5.71 -4.79 -28.84
CA ASN A 209 -5.26 -6.07 -29.40
C ASN A 209 -3.77 -6.38 -29.14
N ILE A 210 -3.33 -6.24 -27.88
CA ILE A 210 -1.94 -6.50 -27.50
C ILE A 210 -1.66 -8.00 -27.50
N ASN A 211 -0.62 -8.40 -28.23
CA ASN A 211 -0.10 -9.76 -28.27
C ASN A 211 1.37 -9.74 -27.90
N LEU A 212 1.76 -10.47 -26.83
CA LEU A 212 3.15 -10.52 -26.36
C LEU A 212 3.39 -11.83 -25.61
N ALA A 213 4.42 -12.57 -25.98
CA ALA A 213 4.88 -13.73 -25.24
C ALA A 213 6.23 -13.45 -24.58
N ILE A 214 6.36 -13.75 -23.30
CA ILE A 214 7.53 -13.53 -22.46
C ILE A 214 8.09 -14.89 -22.07
N LYS A 215 9.35 -15.14 -22.44
CA LYS A 215 10.03 -16.41 -22.19
C LYS A 215 10.69 -16.43 -20.82
N LYS A 216 10.91 -17.64 -20.29
CA LYS A 216 11.61 -17.83 -19.01
C LYS A 216 13.04 -17.27 -19.07
N GLY A 217 13.39 -16.46 -18.06
CA GLY A 217 14.70 -15.80 -17.96
C GLY A 217 14.89 -14.64 -18.95
N GLU A 218 13.86 -14.26 -19.69
CA GLU A 218 13.90 -13.14 -20.63
C GLU A 218 13.64 -11.80 -19.91
N VAL A 219 14.38 -10.79 -20.30
CA VAL A 219 14.20 -9.40 -19.87
C VAL A 219 13.61 -8.59 -21.01
N ILE A 220 12.41 -8.09 -20.84
CA ILE A 220 11.71 -7.22 -21.79
C ILE A 220 11.64 -5.80 -21.24
N ALA A 221 12.12 -4.82 -22.03
CA ALA A 221 11.86 -3.41 -21.75
C ALA A 221 10.71 -2.90 -22.60
N ILE A 222 9.73 -2.25 -21.97
CA ILE A 222 8.62 -1.57 -22.66
C ILE A 222 8.91 -0.06 -22.66
N ILE A 223 9.04 0.52 -23.83
CA ILE A 223 9.31 1.94 -24.04
C ILE A 223 8.22 2.59 -24.88
N GLY A 224 8.13 3.91 -24.87
CA GLY A 224 7.15 4.69 -25.64
C GLY A 224 6.77 5.99 -24.98
N PRO A 225 6.03 6.88 -25.66
CA PRO A 225 5.62 8.18 -25.13
C PRO A 225 4.70 8.04 -23.93
N SER A 226 4.58 9.12 -23.13
CA SER A 226 3.62 9.19 -22.04
C SER A 226 2.20 9.02 -22.57
N GLY A 227 1.39 8.24 -21.85
CA GLY A 227 0.00 7.96 -22.25
C GLY A 227 -0.15 6.87 -23.31
N SER A 228 0.91 6.18 -23.75
CA SER A 228 0.82 5.07 -24.72
C SER A 228 0.21 3.77 -24.15
N GLY A 229 -0.10 3.69 -22.85
CA GLY A 229 -0.73 2.53 -22.22
C GLY A 229 0.23 1.58 -21.48
N LYS A 230 1.53 1.91 -21.35
CA LYS A 230 2.55 1.05 -20.70
C LYS A 230 2.16 0.62 -19.27
N THR A 231 1.81 1.60 -18.44
CA THR A 231 1.37 1.34 -17.05
C THR A 231 0.10 0.49 -17.02
N SER A 232 -0.88 0.74 -17.89
CA SER A 232 -2.09 -0.09 -17.97
C SER A 232 -1.75 -1.51 -18.42
N LEU A 233 -0.82 -1.68 -19.35
CA LEU A 233 -0.39 -3.00 -19.80
C LEU A 233 0.27 -3.80 -18.68
N ILE A 234 1.23 -3.22 -17.95
CA ILE A 234 1.92 -3.93 -16.88
C ILE A 234 0.98 -4.23 -15.69
N ARG A 235 0.00 -3.35 -15.44
CA ARG A 235 -1.04 -3.56 -14.41
C ARG A 235 -2.05 -4.64 -14.79
N THR A 236 -2.34 -4.83 -16.08
CA THR A 236 -3.13 -5.97 -16.54
C THR A 236 -2.34 -7.28 -16.47
N MET A 237 -1.03 -7.26 -16.74
CA MET A 237 -0.17 -8.44 -16.57
C MET A 237 -0.17 -8.98 -15.14
N ASN A 238 -0.30 -8.10 -14.12
CA ASN A 238 -0.39 -8.49 -12.71
C ASN A 238 -1.84 -8.75 -12.24
N GLY A 239 -2.84 -8.55 -13.08
CA GLY A 239 -4.25 -8.69 -12.71
C GLY A 239 -4.78 -7.59 -11.78
N LEU A 240 -4.06 -6.49 -11.59
CA LEU A 240 -4.56 -5.30 -10.87
C LEU A 240 -5.66 -4.60 -11.64
N GLU A 241 -5.64 -4.72 -12.97
CA GLU A 241 -6.67 -4.23 -13.86
C GLU A 241 -7.33 -5.37 -14.63
N SER A 242 -8.65 -5.30 -14.74
CA SER A 242 -9.45 -6.27 -15.52
C SER A 242 -9.23 -6.09 -17.03
N LEU A 243 -9.43 -7.15 -17.79
CA LEU A 243 -9.47 -7.14 -19.25
C LEU A 243 -10.89 -6.90 -19.76
N ASP A 244 -11.02 -6.21 -20.90
CA ASP A 244 -12.27 -6.10 -21.62
C ASP A 244 -12.36 -7.14 -22.74
N ALA A 245 -11.21 -7.56 -23.31
CA ALA A 245 -11.10 -8.66 -24.24
C ALA A 245 -9.70 -9.30 -24.17
N GLY A 246 -9.57 -10.51 -24.72
CA GLY A 246 -8.32 -11.27 -24.72
C GLY A 246 -8.16 -12.16 -23.50
N LYS A 247 -6.99 -12.76 -23.35
CA LYS A 247 -6.63 -13.59 -22.19
C LYS A 247 -5.15 -13.50 -21.89
N ILE A 248 -4.80 -13.72 -20.61
CA ILE A 248 -3.42 -13.86 -20.16
C ILE A 248 -3.23 -15.28 -19.64
N LEU A 249 -2.16 -15.92 -20.11
CA LEU A 249 -1.73 -17.24 -19.67
C LEU A 249 -0.43 -17.09 -18.87
N LEU A 250 -0.32 -17.79 -17.74
CA LEU A 250 0.90 -17.89 -16.93
C LEU A 250 1.29 -19.38 -16.86
N ASP A 251 2.51 -19.70 -17.29
CA ASP A 251 3.00 -21.10 -17.42
C ASP A 251 2.01 -21.99 -18.21
N ASP A 252 1.49 -21.49 -19.33
CA ASP A 252 0.48 -22.12 -20.18
C ASP A 252 -0.89 -22.37 -19.51
N GLN A 253 -1.11 -21.84 -18.30
CA GLN A 253 -2.39 -21.93 -17.61
C GLN A 253 -3.15 -20.60 -17.69
N PRO A 254 -4.48 -20.62 -17.83
CA PRO A 254 -5.29 -19.41 -17.83
C PRO A 254 -5.12 -18.65 -16.52
N PHE A 255 -4.65 -17.39 -16.58
CA PHE A 255 -4.47 -16.51 -15.43
C PHE A 255 -5.58 -15.46 -15.37
N LEU A 256 -5.78 -14.71 -16.46
CA LEU A 256 -6.76 -13.65 -16.52
C LEU A 256 -7.53 -13.72 -17.84
N HIS A 257 -8.84 -13.56 -17.76
CA HIS A 257 -9.76 -13.46 -18.91
C HIS A 257 -10.94 -12.55 -18.53
N PRO A 258 -11.64 -11.95 -19.48
CA PRO A 258 -12.86 -11.20 -19.20
C PRO A 258 -13.86 -12.10 -18.47
N THR A 259 -14.35 -11.65 -17.32
CA THR A 259 -15.37 -12.36 -16.55
C THR A 259 -16.64 -11.52 -16.48
N ASP A 260 -17.79 -12.12 -16.68
CA ASP A 260 -19.09 -11.43 -16.59
C ASP A 260 -19.37 -10.85 -15.20
N ASN A 261 -18.67 -11.31 -14.16
CA ASN A 261 -18.88 -10.92 -12.75
C ASN A 261 -17.65 -10.34 -12.03
N GLY A 262 -16.50 -10.20 -12.69
CA GLY A 262 -15.30 -9.53 -12.13
C GLY A 262 -14.74 -10.13 -10.82
N ARG A 263 -15.16 -11.33 -10.40
CA ARG A 263 -14.70 -11.97 -9.18
C ARG A 263 -13.52 -12.90 -9.48
N PRO A 264 -12.37 -12.71 -8.82
CA PRO A 264 -11.23 -13.60 -8.95
C PRO A 264 -11.60 -15.02 -8.44
N THR A 265 -11.18 -16.04 -9.17
CA THR A 265 -11.32 -17.44 -8.74
C THR A 265 -10.18 -17.82 -7.78
N GLN A 266 -10.31 -18.94 -7.06
CA GLN A 266 -9.22 -19.44 -6.22
C GLN A 266 -7.95 -19.74 -7.05
N HIS A 267 -8.11 -20.18 -8.28
CA HIS A 267 -7.01 -20.41 -9.22
C HIS A 267 -6.27 -19.10 -9.57
N TYR A 268 -6.99 -17.98 -9.73
CA TYR A 268 -6.38 -16.65 -9.90
C TYR A 268 -5.43 -16.31 -8.75
N TYR A 269 -5.87 -16.47 -7.52
CA TYR A 269 -5.04 -16.14 -6.36
C TYR A 269 -3.74 -16.95 -6.30
N GLN A 270 -3.79 -18.25 -6.60
CA GLN A 270 -2.60 -19.10 -6.65
C GLN A 270 -1.61 -18.71 -7.75
N GLN A 271 -2.11 -18.24 -8.88
CA GLN A 271 -1.28 -17.80 -10.00
C GLN A 271 -0.70 -16.39 -9.75
N ALA A 272 -1.48 -15.48 -9.14
CA ALA A 272 -1.05 -14.12 -8.85
C ALA A 272 0.18 -14.05 -7.92
N GLU A 273 0.37 -15.03 -7.02
CA GLU A 273 1.55 -15.15 -6.15
C GLU A 273 2.86 -15.33 -6.93
N LYS A 274 2.79 -15.84 -8.16
CA LYS A 274 3.96 -16.05 -9.02
C LYS A 274 4.41 -14.77 -9.75
N ILE A 275 3.67 -13.68 -9.64
CA ILE A 275 3.95 -12.42 -10.32
C ILE A 275 4.32 -11.37 -9.29
N GLY A 276 5.60 -11.00 -9.22
CA GLY A 276 6.08 -9.90 -8.40
C GLY A 276 5.88 -8.57 -9.11
N MET A 277 5.50 -7.52 -8.39
CA MET A 277 5.36 -6.18 -8.97
C MET A 277 6.04 -5.11 -8.12
N VAL A 278 6.78 -4.23 -8.79
CA VAL A 278 7.42 -3.05 -8.24
C VAL A 278 6.81 -1.83 -8.92
N PHE A 279 6.28 -0.92 -8.13
CA PHE A 279 5.56 0.27 -8.61
C PHE A 279 6.48 1.47 -8.73
N GLN A 280 6.02 2.49 -9.45
CA GLN A 280 6.64 3.79 -9.56
C GLN A 280 6.78 4.47 -8.18
N GLY A 281 5.73 4.43 -7.36
CA GLY A 281 5.80 4.77 -5.94
C GLY A 281 6.19 3.56 -5.12
N PHE A 282 6.90 3.76 -4.03
CA PHE A 282 7.44 2.65 -3.22
C PHE A 282 6.35 1.84 -2.52
N TYR A 283 5.28 2.50 -2.11
CA TYR A 283 4.08 1.95 -1.44
C TYR A 283 4.42 0.94 -0.33
N LEU A 284 5.47 1.26 0.44
CA LEU A 284 5.77 0.52 1.65
C LEU A 284 4.69 0.77 2.71
N PHE A 285 4.46 -0.22 3.56
CA PHE A 285 3.55 -0.08 4.68
C PHE A 285 4.23 0.73 5.80
N PRO A 286 3.82 1.98 6.09
CA PRO A 286 4.58 2.90 6.92
C PRO A 286 4.61 2.51 8.40
N HIS A 287 3.73 1.62 8.82
CA HIS A 287 3.65 1.09 10.18
C HIS A 287 4.53 -0.15 10.40
N MET A 288 5.22 -0.61 9.36
CA MET A 288 6.10 -1.76 9.35
C MET A 288 7.53 -1.32 9.06
N THR A 289 8.51 -1.95 9.68
CA THR A 289 9.93 -1.79 9.35
C THR A 289 10.24 -2.34 7.95
N ALA A 290 11.45 -2.10 7.44
CA ALA A 290 11.89 -2.66 6.15
C ALA A 290 11.78 -4.18 6.14
N LEU A 291 12.25 -4.85 7.18
CA LEU A 291 12.18 -6.30 7.33
C LEU A 291 10.74 -6.80 7.42
N GLU A 292 9.90 -6.15 8.21
CA GLU A 292 8.47 -6.49 8.32
C GLU A 292 7.73 -6.31 7.00
N ASN A 293 8.06 -5.29 6.20
CA ASN A 293 7.52 -5.12 4.85
C ASN A 293 7.87 -6.31 3.94
N VAL A 294 9.12 -6.80 3.99
CA VAL A 294 9.59 -7.94 3.20
C VAL A 294 8.93 -9.24 3.65
N MET A 295 8.83 -9.47 4.95
CA MET A 295 8.28 -10.70 5.53
C MET A 295 6.75 -10.76 5.49
N PHE A 296 6.06 -9.64 5.23
CA PHE A 296 4.61 -9.53 5.42
C PHE A 296 3.81 -10.53 4.59
N ALA A 297 4.07 -10.62 3.29
CA ALA A 297 3.35 -11.54 2.41
C ALA A 297 3.69 -13.01 2.70
N PRO A 298 4.95 -13.44 2.83
CA PRO A 298 5.29 -14.81 3.27
C PRO A 298 4.61 -15.23 4.57
N LEU A 299 4.60 -14.36 5.58
CA LEU A 299 3.91 -14.63 6.86
C LEU A 299 2.39 -14.71 6.69
N TYR A 300 1.82 -13.89 5.82
CA TYR A 300 0.39 -13.87 5.55
C TYR A 300 -0.08 -15.16 4.86
N HIS A 301 0.69 -15.63 3.88
CA HIS A 301 0.38 -16.84 3.08
C HIS A 301 0.92 -18.14 3.72
N HIS A 302 1.58 -18.06 4.90
CA HIS A 302 2.14 -19.22 5.61
C HIS A 302 3.08 -20.06 4.73
N THR A 303 3.97 -19.41 3.97
CA THR A 303 4.86 -20.08 3.01
C THR A 303 5.98 -20.89 3.67
N GLY A 304 6.19 -20.78 4.99
CA GLY A 304 7.23 -21.49 5.76
C GLY A 304 7.16 -21.21 7.25
N ALA A 305 8.10 -21.76 8.01
CA ALA A 305 8.28 -21.44 9.42
C ALA A 305 8.73 -19.98 9.60
N LYS A 306 8.40 -19.38 10.73
CA LYS A 306 8.68 -17.95 10.99
C LYS A 306 10.18 -17.63 10.90
N ASP A 307 11.03 -18.53 11.38
CA ASP A 307 12.49 -18.34 11.36
C ASP A 307 13.06 -18.48 9.94
N ASP A 308 12.48 -19.36 9.10
CA ASP A 308 12.85 -19.48 7.68
C ASP A 308 12.49 -18.20 6.91
N ILE A 309 11.28 -17.67 7.15
CA ILE A 309 10.82 -16.41 6.55
C ILE A 309 11.68 -15.23 7.04
N LEU A 310 12.05 -15.21 8.31
CA LEU A 310 12.95 -14.21 8.87
C LEU A 310 14.33 -14.26 8.19
N ALA A 311 14.92 -15.45 8.10
CA ALA A 311 16.22 -15.66 7.46
C ALA A 311 16.16 -15.27 5.96
N GLN A 312 15.10 -15.64 5.25
CA GLN A 312 14.85 -15.22 3.86
C GLN A 312 14.74 -13.69 3.74
N GLY A 313 13.99 -13.06 4.62
CA GLY A 313 13.82 -11.61 4.64
C GLY A 313 15.12 -10.85 4.84
N LEU A 314 15.95 -11.29 5.79
CA LEU A 314 17.27 -10.74 6.06
C LEU A 314 18.21 -10.93 4.85
N THR A 315 18.17 -12.10 4.21
CA THR A 315 18.96 -12.40 3.01
C THR A 315 18.56 -11.51 1.83
N LEU A 316 17.27 -11.28 1.64
CA LEU A 316 16.79 -10.37 0.60
C LEU A 316 17.21 -8.92 0.88
N LEU A 317 17.12 -8.45 2.12
CA LEU A 317 17.63 -7.13 2.49
C LEU A 317 19.14 -7.01 2.28
N LYS A 318 19.92 -8.05 2.59
CA LYS A 318 21.36 -8.11 2.28
C LYS A 318 21.60 -8.02 0.76
N LYS A 319 20.80 -8.74 -0.03
CA LYS A 319 20.87 -8.75 -1.50
C LYS A 319 20.67 -7.38 -2.11
N VAL A 320 19.76 -6.57 -1.56
CA VAL A 320 19.51 -5.19 -2.01
C VAL A 320 20.37 -4.15 -1.28
N GLY A 321 21.36 -4.57 -0.47
CA GLY A 321 22.30 -3.71 0.24
C GLY A 321 21.68 -2.92 1.41
N LEU A 322 20.65 -3.47 2.07
CA LEU A 322 19.90 -2.79 3.13
C LEU A 322 19.83 -3.57 4.45
N LEU A 323 20.73 -4.51 4.68
CA LEU A 323 20.72 -5.33 5.90
C LEU A 323 20.79 -4.50 7.19
N GLU A 324 21.67 -3.48 7.23
CA GLU A 324 21.82 -2.57 8.37
C GLU A 324 20.57 -1.67 8.60
N HIS A 325 19.67 -1.62 7.63
CA HIS A 325 18.45 -0.85 7.67
C HIS A 325 17.21 -1.70 7.92
N ALA A 326 17.37 -2.99 8.27
CA ALA A 326 16.28 -3.94 8.42
C ALA A 326 15.17 -3.45 9.37
N HIS A 327 15.52 -2.81 10.47
CA HIS A 327 14.59 -2.33 11.48
C HIS A 327 14.20 -0.84 11.34
N LYS A 328 14.62 -0.18 10.25
CA LYS A 328 14.15 1.18 9.95
C LYS A 328 12.73 1.16 9.38
N TYR A 329 11.98 2.18 9.75
CA TYR A 329 10.67 2.45 9.14
C TYR A 329 10.82 3.20 7.82
N PRO A 330 9.83 3.16 6.90
CA PRO A 330 9.91 3.83 5.60
C PRO A 330 10.30 5.30 5.68
N HIS A 331 9.79 6.07 6.64
CA HIS A 331 10.14 7.49 6.82
C HIS A 331 11.60 7.73 7.24
N GLN A 332 12.34 6.71 7.66
CA GLN A 332 13.76 6.74 8.03
C GLN A 332 14.68 6.31 6.88
N LEU A 333 14.12 6.03 5.71
CA LEU A 333 14.83 5.54 4.52
C LEU A 333 14.76 6.59 3.41
N SER A 334 15.85 6.73 2.64
CA SER A 334 15.84 7.52 1.41
C SER A 334 14.93 6.88 0.35
N GLY A 335 14.52 7.64 -0.67
CA GLY A 335 13.67 7.13 -1.75
C GLY A 335 14.27 5.88 -2.43
N GLY A 336 15.55 5.90 -2.77
CA GLY A 336 16.23 4.75 -3.35
C GLY A 336 16.31 3.54 -2.40
N GLN A 337 16.44 3.77 -1.08
CA GLN A 337 16.37 2.71 -0.09
C GLN A 337 14.95 2.13 0.00
N GLN A 338 13.92 2.97 -0.01
CA GLN A 338 12.53 2.52 -0.01
C GLN A 338 12.21 1.67 -1.25
N GLN A 339 12.69 2.08 -2.42
CA GLN A 339 12.50 1.31 -3.67
C GLN A 339 13.21 -0.04 -3.60
N ARG A 340 14.41 -0.10 -3.06
CA ARG A 340 15.12 -1.38 -2.86
C ARG A 340 14.41 -2.30 -1.87
N VAL A 341 13.77 -1.76 -0.81
CA VAL A 341 12.89 -2.56 0.07
C VAL A 341 11.66 -3.05 -0.70
N ALA A 342 11.04 -2.23 -1.58
CA ALA A 342 9.90 -2.65 -2.39
C ALA A 342 10.28 -3.79 -3.36
N ILE A 343 11.50 -3.76 -3.94
CA ILE A 343 12.04 -4.87 -4.74
C ILE A 343 12.20 -6.13 -3.87
N ALA A 344 12.82 -6.02 -2.69
CA ALA A 344 12.99 -7.16 -1.77
C ALA A 344 11.65 -7.75 -1.33
N ARG A 345 10.64 -6.89 -1.08
CA ARG A 345 9.26 -7.31 -0.74
C ARG A 345 8.62 -8.12 -1.87
N ALA A 346 8.77 -7.69 -3.12
CA ALA A 346 8.23 -8.43 -4.26
C ALA A 346 8.96 -9.78 -4.46
N LEU A 347 10.27 -9.83 -4.23
CA LEU A 347 11.07 -11.05 -4.33
C LEU A 347 10.76 -12.07 -3.22
N ALA A 348 10.24 -11.63 -2.07
CA ALA A 348 9.99 -12.51 -0.93
C ALA A 348 8.97 -13.62 -1.21
N MET A 349 8.08 -13.43 -2.20
CA MET A 349 7.14 -14.45 -2.66
C MET A 349 7.74 -15.41 -3.70
N THR A 350 9.04 -15.32 -4.00
CA THR A 350 9.74 -16.16 -5.00
C THR A 350 9.02 -16.21 -6.36
N PRO A 351 8.73 -15.05 -6.96
CA PRO A 351 7.93 -14.98 -8.17
C PRO A 351 8.63 -15.58 -9.39
N SER A 352 7.85 -16.12 -10.34
CA SER A 352 8.36 -16.60 -11.64
C SER A 352 8.69 -15.47 -12.60
N ILE A 353 8.04 -14.31 -12.42
CA ILE A 353 8.24 -13.10 -13.23
C ILE A 353 8.15 -11.86 -12.36
N MET A 354 9.02 -10.89 -12.61
CA MET A 354 9.03 -9.57 -11.97
C MET A 354 8.57 -8.49 -12.94
N LEU A 355 7.64 -7.68 -12.53
CA LEU A 355 7.13 -6.54 -13.30
C LEU A 355 7.59 -5.24 -12.62
N PHE A 356 8.17 -4.33 -13.38
CA PHE A 356 8.67 -3.04 -12.91
C PHE A 356 7.96 -1.91 -13.66
N ASP A 357 7.17 -1.11 -12.95
CA ASP A 357 6.47 0.06 -13.49
C ASP A 357 7.24 1.32 -13.12
N GLU A 358 8.08 1.80 -14.02
CA GLU A 358 8.92 3.00 -13.87
C GLU A 358 9.65 3.08 -12.50
N PRO A 359 10.50 2.09 -12.15
CA PRO A 359 11.02 1.93 -10.79
C PRO A 359 11.94 3.05 -10.30
N THR A 360 12.34 3.98 -11.18
CA THR A 360 13.26 5.08 -10.86
C THR A 360 12.65 6.47 -10.99
N SER A 361 11.44 6.61 -11.54
CA SER A 361 10.85 7.92 -11.88
C SER A 361 10.49 8.79 -10.66
N ALA A 362 10.36 8.19 -9.46
CA ALA A 362 10.11 8.90 -8.21
C ALA A 362 11.39 9.18 -7.39
N LEU A 363 12.57 9.01 -8.00
CA LEU A 363 13.86 9.12 -7.32
C LEU A 363 14.65 10.35 -7.79
N ASP A 364 15.46 10.89 -6.89
CA ASP A 364 16.49 11.84 -7.24
C ASP A 364 17.56 11.17 -8.14
N PRO A 365 18.13 11.88 -9.11
CA PRO A 365 19.10 11.31 -10.07
C PRO A 365 20.27 10.57 -9.41
N GLU A 366 20.74 11.04 -8.26
CA GLU A 366 21.86 10.42 -7.52
C GLU A 366 21.51 9.02 -6.98
N LEU A 367 20.22 8.74 -6.75
CA LEU A 367 19.74 7.48 -6.16
C LEU A 367 19.33 6.44 -7.22
N VAL A 368 19.22 6.84 -8.49
CA VAL A 368 18.78 5.99 -9.61
C VAL A 368 19.75 4.83 -9.80
N GLY A 369 21.06 5.11 -9.79
CA GLY A 369 22.11 4.12 -10.08
C GLY A 369 22.06 2.89 -9.16
N ASP A 370 21.84 3.09 -7.88
CA ASP A 370 21.75 1.99 -6.90
C ASP A 370 20.57 1.05 -7.18
N VAL A 371 19.41 1.60 -7.56
CA VAL A 371 18.22 0.80 -7.88
C VAL A 371 18.41 0.04 -9.17
N LEU A 372 18.92 0.70 -10.21
CA LEU A 372 19.20 0.07 -11.49
C LEU A 372 20.21 -1.07 -11.36
N LYS A 373 21.24 -0.92 -10.51
CA LYS A 373 22.20 -1.97 -10.22
C LYS A 373 21.57 -3.22 -9.59
N VAL A 374 20.60 -3.05 -8.69
CA VAL A 374 19.85 -4.18 -8.11
C VAL A 374 19.05 -4.90 -9.21
N ILE A 375 18.38 -4.17 -10.12
CA ILE A 375 17.61 -4.76 -11.20
C ILE A 375 18.55 -5.47 -12.20
N GLU A 376 19.71 -4.89 -12.51
CA GLU A 376 20.75 -5.51 -13.38
C GLU A 376 21.26 -6.83 -12.76
N ASN A 377 21.48 -6.89 -11.45
CA ASN A 377 21.88 -8.11 -10.76
C ASN A 377 20.81 -9.21 -10.89
N LEU A 378 19.52 -8.85 -10.75
CA LEU A 378 18.41 -9.79 -10.94
C LEU A 378 18.35 -10.32 -12.39
N ALA A 379 18.59 -9.46 -13.39
CA ALA A 379 18.69 -9.86 -14.79
C ALA A 379 19.82 -10.88 -14.99
N ASN A 380 20.99 -10.60 -14.42
CA ASN A 380 22.15 -11.48 -14.49
C ASN A 380 21.95 -12.84 -13.80
N GLU A 381 21.08 -12.89 -12.79
CA GLU A 381 20.66 -14.14 -12.12
C GLU A 381 19.63 -14.93 -12.96
N GLY A 382 19.16 -14.41 -14.09
CA GLY A 382 18.21 -15.09 -14.96
C GLY A 382 16.75 -14.92 -14.56
N MET A 383 16.42 -13.88 -13.78
CA MET A 383 15.03 -13.54 -13.45
C MET A 383 14.29 -13.12 -14.72
N THR A 384 13.10 -13.68 -14.93
CA THR A 384 12.17 -13.21 -15.98
C THR A 384 11.62 -11.84 -15.58
N MET A 385 11.75 -10.84 -16.45
CA MET A 385 11.37 -9.48 -16.09
C MET A 385 10.70 -8.72 -17.24
N VAL A 386 9.72 -7.89 -16.88
CA VAL A 386 9.18 -6.84 -17.74
C VAL A 386 9.38 -5.50 -17.06
N ILE A 387 10.02 -4.57 -17.75
CA ILE A 387 10.41 -3.27 -17.18
C ILE A 387 9.84 -2.16 -18.05
N VAL A 388 8.95 -1.37 -17.51
CA VAL A 388 8.57 -0.07 -18.09
C VAL A 388 9.54 0.96 -17.55
N THR A 389 10.25 1.66 -18.41
CA THR A 389 11.24 2.66 -17.99
C THR A 389 11.42 3.78 -19.00
N HIS A 390 11.83 4.93 -18.51
CA HIS A 390 12.31 6.07 -19.30
C HIS A 390 13.86 6.13 -19.37
N GLU A 391 14.55 5.25 -18.64
CA GLU A 391 16.00 5.14 -18.62
C GLU A 391 16.47 4.35 -19.86
N MET A 392 16.60 5.04 -21.00
CA MET A 392 16.88 4.39 -22.29
C MET A 392 18.20 3.62 -22.29
N SER A 393 19.29 4.23 -21.79
CA SER A 393 20.60 3.55 -21.71
C SER A 393 20.53 2.24 -20.93
N PHE A 394 19.78 2.23 -19.83
CA PHE A 394 19.57 1.03 -19.03
C PHE A 394 18.71 0.00 -19.78
N ALA A 395 17.58 0.42 -20.37
CA ALA A 395 16.71 -0.47 -21.15
C ALA A 395 17.48 -1.20 -22.26
N PHE A 396 18.28 -0.47 -23.04
CA PHE A 396 19.07 -1.04 -24.13
C PHE A 396 20.22 -1.93 -23.63
N LYS A 397 20.77 -1.67 -22.43
CA LYS A 397 21.85 -2.46 -21.86
C LYS A 397 21.40 -3.83 -21.36
N ILE A 398 20.24 -3.90 -20.68
CA ILE A 398 19.87 -5.11 -19.94
C ILE A 398 18.84 -6.00 -20.62
N SER A 399 18.02 -5.46 -21.54
CA SER A 399 16.93 -6.22 -22.15
C SER A 399 17.37 -7.14 -23.27
N ASP A 400 16.75 -8.32 -23.34
CA ASP A 400 16.87 -9.22 -24.48
C ASP A 400 15.99 -8.75 -25.66
N ARG A 401 14.82 -8.17 -25.34
CA ARG A 401 13.91 -7.54 -26.31
C ARG A 401 13.37 -6.21 -25.78
N ILE A 402 13.16 -5.30 -26.73
CA ILE A 402 12.48 -4.03 -26.48
C ILE A 402 11.14 -4.04 -27.20
N VAL A 403 10.11 -3.59 -26.50
CA VAL A 403 8.75 -3.40 -26.99
C VAL A 403 8.46 -1.91 -27.06
N PHE A 404 8.24 -1.36 -28.25
CA PHE A 404 7.82 0.02 -28.44
C PHE A 404 6.29 0.12 -28.52
N MET A 405 5.70 0.89 -27.63
CA MET A 405 4.27 1.11 -27.56
C MET A 405 3.89 2.56 -27.87
N GLU A 406 2.89 2.75 -28.72
CA GLU A 406 2.27 4.02 -28.98
C GLU A 406 0.76 3.86 -29.18
N GLU A 407 -0.03 4.81 -28.72
CA GLU A 407 -1.50 4.86 -28.86
C GLU A 407 -2.25 3.57 -28.47
N GLY A 408 -1.72 2.82 -27.52
CA GLY A 408 -2.31 1.58 -27.01
C GLY A 408 -2.00 0.33 -27.85
N GLU A 409 -1.06 0.41 -28.79
CA GLU A 409 -0.65 -0.67 -29.67
C GLU A 409 0.84 -0.96 -29.53
N ILE A 410 1.27 -2.18 -29.79
CA ILE A 410 2.68 -2.55 -29.94
C ILE A 410 3.04 -2.30 -31.42
N LEU A 411 3.93 -1.34 -31.64
CA LEU A 411 4.37 -0.99 -33.01
C LEU A 411 5.63 -1.73 -33.42
N ALA A 412 6.55 -1.98 -32.51
CA ALA A 412 7.78 -2.70 -32.79
C ALA A 412 8.18 -3.59 -31.62
N VAL A 413 8.73 -4.76 -31.94
CA VAL A 413 9.33 -5.71 -30.99
C VAL A 413 10.59 -6.26 -31.62
N GLY A 414 11.73 -6.13 -30.95
CA GLY A 414 13.00 -6.63 -31.48
C GLY A 414 14.10 -6.63 -30.43
N ALA A 415 15.28 -7.16 -30.82
CA ALA A 415 16.48 -7.00 -30.02
C ALA A 415 16.88 -5.51 -29.94
N PRO A 416 17.61 -5.08 -28.88
CA PRO A 416 18.04 -3.68 -28.76
C PRO A 416 18.67 -3.09 -30.03
N ASN A 417 19.52 -3.85 -30.70
CA ASN A 417 20.15 -3.42 -31.95
C ASN A 417 19.14 -3.25 -33.10
N ASP A 418 18.14 -4.10 -33.21
CA ASP A 418 17.12 -4.01 -34.26
C ASP A 418 16.24 -2.75 -34.06
N ILE A 419 15.93 -2.44 -32.81
CA ILE A 419 15.17 -1.25 -32.43
C ILE A 419 15.95 0.03 -32.71
N LEU A 420 17.28 0.06 -32.46
CA LEU A 420 18.12 1.21 -32.74
C LEU A 420 18.25 1.51 -34.25
N HIS A 421 18.20 0.47 -35.10
CA HIS A 421 18.34 0.59 -36.56
C HIS A 421 16.97 0.50 -37.25
N SER A 422 15.88 0.63 -36.56
CA SER A 422 14.55 0.60 -37.15
C SER A 422 14.33 1.76 -38.13
N THR A 423 13.56 1.46 -39.18
CA THR A 423 13.14 2.45 -40.19
C THR A 423 11.76 3.01 -39.95
N ASP A 424 11.07 2.58 -38.87
CA ASP A 424 9.76 3.14 -38.51
C ASP A 424 9.90 4.59 -38.06
N GLU A 425 9.24 5.50 -38.79
CA GLU A 425 9.35 6.96 -38.57
C GLU A 425 8.97 7.39 -37.14
N ARG A 426 7.98 6.74 -36.54
CA ARG A 426 7.50 7.06 -35.18
C ARG A 426 8.52 6.63 -34.12
N LEU A 427 9.07 5.44 -34.27
CA LEU A 427 10.13 4.92 -33.41
C LEU A 427 11.41 5.76 -33.55
N VAL A 428 11.83 6.07 -34.77
CA VAL A 428 12.99 6.93 -35.03
C VAL A 428 12.83 8.31 -34.40
N LYS A 429 11.67 8.92 -34.55
CA LYS A 429 11.33 10.22 -33.92
C LYS A 429 11.38 10.14 -32.39
N PHE A 430 10.84 9.08 -31.80
CA PHE A 430 10.88 8.85 -30.34
C PHE A 430 12.34 8.70 -29.86
N LEU A 431 13.13 7.86 -30.50
CA LEU A 431 14.53 7.65 -30.13
C LEU A 431 15.39 8.91 -30.36
N HIS A 432 15.12 9.66 -31.42
CA HIS A 432 15.81 10.92 -31.68
C HIS A 432 15.61 11.95 -30.56
N ASN A 433 14.41 12.03 -30.03
CA ASN A 433 14.09 12.91 -28.87
C ASN A 433 14.80 12.46 -27.58
N GLN A 434 15.27 11.20 -27.51
CA GLN A 434 16.00 10.62 -26.38
C GLN A 434 17.53 10.53 -26.66
N LYS A 435 18.03 11.14 -27.71
CA LYS A 435 19.45 11.03 -28.16
C LYS A 435 20.45 11.41 -27.08
N SER A 436 20.19 12.41 -26.25
CA SER A 436 21.09 12.80 -25.12
C SER A 436 21.32 11.66 -24.14
N ALA A 437 20.31 10.81 -23.91
CA ALA A 437 20.42 9.63 -23.06
C ALA A 437 21.09 8.41 -23.75
N LEU A 438 21.09 8.36 -25.08
CA LEU A 438 21.65 7.24 -25.85
C LEU A 438 23.12 7.46 -26.27
N THR A 439 23.63 8.68 -26.21
CA THR A 439 25.02 9.01 -26.62
C THR A 439 26.06 8.28 -25.75
N THR A 440 25.67 7.82 -24.56
CA THR A 440 26.54 7.03 -23.68
C THR A 440 26.69 5.57 -24.09
N LEU A 441 25.91 5.06 -25.07
CA LEU A 441 25.98 3.68 -25.58
C LEU A 441 26.85 3.56 -26.84
N ALA A 442 27.22 4.67 -27.45
CA ALA A 442 28.01 4.72 -28.69
C ALA A 442 29.53 4.90 -28.44
N LEU A 443 29.97 4.88 -27.20
CA LEU A 443 31.35 4.83 -26.73
C LEU A 443 31.64 3.50 -26.04
#